data_9e50c0074e168d6fbe7901efd9472f43
#
_entry.id   9e50c0074e168d6fbe7901efd9472f43
#
_cell.length_a   1.000
_cell.length_b   1.000
_cell.length_c   1.000
_cell.angle_alpha   90.00
_cell.angle_beta   90.00
_cell.angle_gamma   90.00
#
_symmetry.space_group_name_H-M   'P 1'
#
loop_
_entity.id
_entity.type
_entity.pdbx_description
1 polymer ?
#
loop_
_entity_poly.entity_id
_entity_poly.type
_entity_poly.pdbx_seq_one_letter_code
_entity_poly.pdbx_strand_id
1 'polypeptide(L)'
;MADETADPDRPDQTATFSATGRDLRGAVLDGERRLAAAGVPSPRVDAELLAAHVMELPRGRLLLGQRMTTSQSVRYESLIARRMARIPLQHLTGWAPFRELVLHVGPGVLVPRPETEVVADSAITWLRRLETPG
;
A
#
# COMPACT_ATOMS: atom_id res chain seq x y z
N MET A 1 42.69 -38.01 -4.46
CA MET A 1 41.28 -38.33 -4.69
C MET A 1 40.53 -37.89 -3.47
N ALA A 2 39.93 -36.69 -3.53
CA ALA A 2 39.04 -36.22 -2.49
C ALA A 2 37.66 -36.82 -2.78
N ASP A 3 37.21 -37.71 -1.92
CA ASP A 3 35.84 -38.21 -1.92
C ASP A 3 34.98 -37.11 -1.30
N GLU A 4 34.45 -36.27 -2.15
CA GLU A 4 33.48 -35.25 -1.72
C GLU A 4 32.13 -35.94 -1.61
N THR A 5 31.95 -36.59 -0.46
CA THR A 5 30.63 -37.02 -0.03
C THR A 5 29.79 -35.80 0.19
N ALA A 6 28.97 -35.46 -0.80
CA ALA A 6 27.93 -34.50 -0.65
C ALA A 6 27.04 -34.89 0.54
N ASP A 7 27.00 -34.05 1.56
CA ASP A 7 26.14 -34.20 2.71
C ASP A 7 24.67 -34.11 2.23
N PRO A 8 23.88 -35.18 2.28
CA PRO A 8 22.51 -35.19 1.80
C PRO A 8 21.57 -34.36 2.67
N ASP A 9 22.03 -33.85 3.82
CA ASP A 9 21.24 -33.09 4.77
C ASP A 9 21.59 -31.58 4.77
N ARG A 10 22.43 -31.15 3.82
CA ARG A 10 22.70 -29.74 3.64
C ARG A 10 21.50 -29.11 2.92
N PRO A 11 20.73 -28.22 3.56
CA PRO A 11 19.67 -27.53 2.86
C PRO A 11 20.30 -26.78 1.68
N ASP A 12 19.80 -27.06 0.51
CA ASP A 12 20.24 -26.42 -0.72
C ASP A 12 19.91 -24.92 -0.64
N GLN A 13 20.91 -24.15 -0.20
CA GLN A 13 20.77 -22.69 -0.10
C GLN A 13 20.59 -22.01 -1.47
N THR A 14 20.83 -22.73 -2.54
CA THR A 14 20.59 -22.21 -3.89
C THR A 14 19.12 -22.28 -4.29
N ALA A 15 18.33 -23.19 -3.70
CA ALA A 15 16.90 -23.30 -3.96
C ALA A 15 16.09 -22.18 -3.32
N THR A 16 16.60 -21.50 -2.30
CA THR A 16 15.91 -20.38 -1.60
C THR A 16 16.02 -19.06 -2.36
N PHE A 17 16.93 -18.92 -3.30
CA PHE A 17 17.09 -17.70 -4.12
C PHE A 17 16.33 -17.73 -5.43
N SER A 18 15.86 -18.88 -5.84
CA SER A 18 15.23 -19.05 -7.11
C SER A 18 13.72 -19.13 -6.95
N ALA A 19 13.05 -18.06 -6.94
CA ALA A 19 11.68 -17.99 -7.42
C ALA A 19 10.52 -17.78 -6.44
N THR A 20 10.71 -17.48 -5.21
CA THR A 20 9.55 -17.22 -4.34
C THR A 20 9.31 -15.73 -4.12
N GLY A 21 9.19 -14.98 -5.18
CA GLY A 21 8.83 -13.59 -4.97
C GLY A 21 8.77 -12.84 -6.30
N ARG A 22 7.69 -12.15 -6.49
CA ARG A 22 7.53 -11.22 -7.60
C ARG A 22 8.37 -9.98 -7.34
N ASP A 23 9.09 -9.50 -8.34
CA ASP A 23 9.77 -8.21 -8.27
C ASP A 23 8.77 -7.09 -7.96
N LEU A 24 9.04 -6.33 -6.88
CA LEU A 24 8.15 -5.28 -6.42
C LEU A 24 7.94 -4.20 -7.47
N ARG A 25 9.01 -3.77 -8.14
CA ARG A 25 8.94 -2.75 -9.19
C ARG A 25 8.06 -3.20 -10.36
N GLY A 26 8.23 -4.44 -10.81
CA GLY A 26 7.42 -5.03 -11.86
C GLY A 26 5.95 -5.15 -11.46
N ALA A 27 5.67 -5.52 -10.21
CA ALA A 27 4.31 -5.59 -9.67
C ALA A 27 3.63 -4.22 -9.66
N VAL A 28 4.34 -3.18 -9.21
CA VAL A 28 3.81 -1.79 -9.17
C VAL A 28 3.54 -1.27 -10.58
N LEU A 29 4.45 -1.49 -11.52
CA LEU A 29 4.25 -1.06 -12.92
C LEU A 29 3.06 -1.76 -13.57
N ASP A 30 2.89 -3.04 -13.33
CA ASP A 30 1.73 -3.79 -13.81
C ASP A 30 0.42 -3.31 -13.17
N GLY A 31 0.43 -3.09 -11.87
CA GLY A 31 -0.69 -2.51 -11.13
C GLY A 31 -1.09 -1.14 -11.66
N GLU A 32 -0.12 -0.26 -11.91
CA GLU A 32 -0.32 1.05 -12.51
C GLU A 32 -1.03 0.95 -13.88
N ARG A 33 -0.55 0.08 -14.76
CA ARG A 33 -1.17 -0.10 -16.08
C ARG A 33 -2.61 -0.59 -15.99
N ARG A 34 -2.88 -1.54 -15.12
CA ARG A 34 -4.22 -2.10 -14.91
C ARG A 34 -5.18 -1.07 -14.32
N LEU A 35 -4.74 -0.29 -13.34
CA LEU A 35 -5.53 0.78 -12.74
C LEU A 35 -5.79 1.91 -13.75
N ALA A 36 -4.80 2.28 -14.55
CA ALA A 36 -4.97 3.26 -15.62
C ALA A 36 -6.00 2.79 -16.65
N ALA A 37 -5.93 1.53 -17.08
CA ALA A 37 -6.90 0.94 -18.02
C ALA A 37 -8.32 0.90 -17.44
N ALA A 38 -8.47 0.76 -16.12
CA ALA A 38 -9.74 0.83 -15.41
C ALA A 38 -10.23 2.27 -15.16
N GLY A 39 -9.47 3.29 -15.57
CA GLY A 39 -9.82 4.70 -15.42
C GLY A 39 -9.64 5.27 -14.01
N VAL A 40 -8.81 4.68 -13.19
CA VAL A 40 -8.48 5.21 -11.86
C VAL A 40 -7.69 6.51 -12.02
N PRO A 41 -8.05 7.61 -11.30
CA PRO A 41 -7.45 8.93 -11.52
C PRO A 41 -5.94 9.02 -11.24
N SER A 42 -5.45 8.29 -10.24
CA SER A 42 -4.04 8.31 -9.83
C SER A 42 -3.45 6.89 -9.79
N PRO A 43 -3.33 6.21 -10.95
CA PRO A 43 -3.01 4.79 -10.99
C PRO A 43 -1.64 4.45 -10.39
N ARG A 44 -0.64 5.28 -10.60
CA ARG A 44 0.72 5.10 -10.06
C ARG A 44 0.73 5.20 -8.55
N VAL A 45 0.14 6.24 -8.01
CA VAL A 45 0.08 6.50 -6.57
C VAL A 45 -0.69 5.38 -5.87
N ASP A 46 -1.84 4.99 -6.42
CA ASP A 46 -2.66 3.92 -5.86
C ASP A 46 -1.92 2.58 -5.88
N ALA A 47 -1.25 2.24 -6.98
CA ALA A 47 -0.45 1.02 -7.08
C ALA A 47 0.68 0.99 -6.05
N GLU A 48 1.39 2.10 -5.84
CA GLU A 48 2.45 2.21 -4.85
C GLU A 48 1.93 2.14 -3.41
N LEU A 49 0.83 2.81 -3.10
CA LEU A 49 0.23 2.78 -1.76
C LEU A 49 -0.31 1.40 -1.39
N LEU A 50 -0.91 0.69 -2.33
CA LEU A 50 -1.36 -0.70 -2.11
C LEU A 50 -0.17 -1.64 -1.91
N ALA A 51 0.91 -1.46 -2.67
CA ALA A 51 2.14 -2.22 -2.48
C ALA A 51 2.78 -1.94 -1.10
N ALA A 52 2.85 -0.67 -0.71
CA ALA A 52 3.35 -0.27 0.60
C ALA A 52 2.54 -0.91 1.74
N HIS A 53 1.22 -0.92 1.61
CA HIS A 53 0.32 -1.55 2.57
C HIS A 53 0.58 -3.06 2.71
N VAL A 54 0.72 -3.77 1.60
CA VAL A 54 1.01 -5.22 1.59
C VAL A 54 2.39 -5.53 2.15
N MET A 55 3.38 -4.71 1.82
CA MET A 55 4.77 -4.87 2.26
C MET A 55 5.01 -4.35 3.69
N GLU A 56 4.05 -3.64 4.28
CA GLU A 56 4.18 -2.97 5.58
C GLU A 56 5.39 -2.02 5.62
N LEU A 57 5.60 -1.28 4.54
CA LEU A 57 6.70 -0.34 4.35
C LEU A 57 6.19 1.06 4.00
N PRO A 58 6.94 2.11 4.35
CA PRO A 58 6.68 3.43 3.82
C PRO A 58 6.81 3.43 2.29
N ARG A 59 5.96 4.20 1.60
CA ARG A 59 5.97 4.33 0.14
C ARG A 59 7.35 4.65 -0.43
N GLY A 60 8.11 5.49 0.23
CA GLY A 60 9.46 5.89 -0.22
C GLY A 60 10.49 4.76 -0.22
N ARG A 61 10.20 3.61 0.42
CA ARG A 61 11.09 2.45 0.45
C ARG A 61 10.75 1.37 -0.57
N LEU A 62 9.70 1.52 -1.35
CA LEU A 62 9.24 0.51 -2.30
C LEU A 62 10.19 0.26 -3.49
N LEU A 63 11.09 1.18 -3.79
CA LEU A 63 11.93 1.13 -5.00
C LEU A 63 13.34 0.57 -4.75
N LEU A 64 13.59 -0.04 -3.59
CA LEU A 64 14.91 -0.50 -3.18
C LEU A 64 15.21 -1.98 -3.53
N GLY A 65 14.68 -2.50 -4.63
CA GLY A 65 14.99 -3.83 -5.12
C GLY A 65 14.38 -4.98 -4.32
N GLN A 66 13.30 -4.72 -3.61
CA GLN A 66 12.60 -5.71 -2.80
C GLN A 66 11.72 -6.63 -3.64
N ARG A 67 11.40 -7.78 -3.07
CA ARG A 67 10.51 -8.77 -3.69
C ARG A 67 9.34 -9.05 -2.76
N MET A 68 8.16 -9.22 -3.34
CA MET A 68 6.98 -9.69 -2.63
C MET A 68 7.07 -11.20 -2.43
N THR A 69 6.72 -11.69 -1.26
CA THR A 69 6.46 -13.12 -1.06
C THR A 69 5.26 -13.57 -1.90
N THR A 70 5.06 -14.87 -2.05
CA THR A 70 3.89 -15.40 -2.75
C THR A 70 2.59 -14.92 -2.11
N SER A 71 2.50 -14.94 -0.79
CA SER A 71 1.31 -14.47 -0.07
C SER A 71 1.08 -12.96 -0.22
N GLN A 72 2.13 -12.15 -0.18
CA GLN A 72 2.05 -10.72 -0.44
C GLN A 72 1.60 -10.44 -1.88
N SER A 73 2.13 -11.18 -2.86
CA SER A 73 1.73 -11.05 -4.26
C SER A 73 0.25 -11.35 -4.46
N VAL A 74 -0.26 -12.41 -3.85
CA VAL A 74 -1.70 -12.77 -3.91
C VAL A 74 -2.56 -11.66 -3.29
N ARG A 75 -2.18 -11.13 -2.13
CA ARG A 75 -2.88 -10.01 -1.49
C ARG A 75 -2.86 -8.75 -2.37
N TYR A 76 -1.71 -8.43 -2.94
CA TYR A 76 -1.55 -7.29 -3.83
C TYR A 76 -2.47 -7.39 -5.05
N GLU A 77 -2.49 -8.54 -5.73
CA GLU A 77 -3.38 -8.78 -6.87
C GLU A 77 -4.86 -8.62 -6.51
N SER A 78 -5.27 -9.12 -5.35
CA SER A 78 -6.62 -8.94 -4.84
C SER A 78 -6.96 -7.46 -4.62
N LEU A 79 -6.05 -6.69 -4.04
CA LEU A 79 -6.25 -5.26 -3.80
C LEU A 79 -6.32 -4.45 -5.10
N ILE A 80 -5.46 -4.76 -6.07
CA ILE A 80 -5.51 -4.14 -7.40
C ILE A 80 -6.86 -4.42 -8.08
N ALA A 81 -7.32 -5.67 -8.08
CA ALA A 81 -8.61 -6.04 -8.65
C ALA A 81 -9.78 -5.29 -7.99
N ARG A 82 -9.78 -5.18 -6.67
CA ARG A 82 -10.80 -4.44 -5.91
C ARG A 82 -10.73 -2.94 -6.20
N ARG A 83 -9.54 -2.36 -6.35
CA ARG A 83 -9.39 -0.96 -6.74
C ARG A 83 -9.87 -0.71 -8.16
N MET A 84 -9.63 -1.61 -9.09
CA MET A 84 -10.20 -1.58 -10.45
C MET A 84 -11.73 -1.58 -10.43
N ALA A 85 -12.36 -2.28 -9.47
CA ALA A 85 -13.81 -2.26 -9.23
C ALA A 85 -14.29 -0.98 -8.52
N ARG A 86 -13.43 0.01 -8.36
CA ARG A 86 -13.72 1.33 -7.77
C ARG A 86 -13.99 1.33 -6.27
N ILE A 87 -13.54 0.32 -5.54
CA ILE A 87 -13.53 0.38 -4.08
C ILE A 87 -12.52 1.46 -3.67
N PRO A 88 -12.88 2.40 -2.79
CA PRO A 88 -11.97 3.47 -2.37
C PRO A 88 -10.67 2.91 -1.79
N LEU A 89 -9.54 3.53 -2.13
CA LEU A 89 -8.21 3.12 -1.66
C LEU A 89 -8.16 3.01 -0.14
N GLN A 90 -8.76 3.96 0.57
CA GLN A 90 -8.80 4.01 2.02
C GLN A 90 -9.57 2.83 2.64
N HIS A 91 -10.60 2.31 1.95
CA HIS A 91 -11.29 1.10 2.39
C HIS A 91 -10.42 -0.15 2.21
N LEU A 92 -9.52 -0.15 1.22
CA LEU A 92 -8.61 -1.27 0.96
C LEU A 92 -7.45 -1.32 1.97
N THR A 93 -6.93 -0.15 2.35
CA THR A 93 -5.84 -0.04 3.33
C THR A 93 -6.35 0.03 4.77
N GLY A 94 -7.61 0.42 4.97
CA GLY A 94 -8.23 0.58 6.29
C GLY A 94 -7.94 1.90 6.98
N TRP A 95 -7.24 2.83 6.33
CA TRP A 95 -6.82 4.09 6.92
C TRP A 95 -7.04 5.26 5.98
N ALA A 96 -7.45 6.38 6.52
CA ALA A 96 -7.56 7.65 5.80
C ALA A 96 -6.98 8.79 6.63
N PRO A 97 -6.13 9.64 6.05
CA PRO A 97 -5.66 10.84 6.74
C PRO A 97 -6.82 11.84 6.85
N PHE A 98 -6.91 12.49 7.99
CA PHE A 98 -7.83 13.61 8.22
C PHE A 98 -7.14 14.63 9.12
N ARG A 99 -6.66 15.72 8.55
CA ARG A 99 -5.81 16.71 9.21
C ARG A 99 -4.56 16.05 9.81
N GLU A 100 -4.34 16.19 11.11
CA GLU A 100 -3.22 15.55 11.84
C GLU A 100 -3.55 14.13 12.34
N LEU A 101 -4.76 13.64 12.06
CA LEU A 101 -5.24 12.34 12.49
C LEU A 101 -5.17 11.33 11.35
N VAL A 102 -5.01 10.08 11.71
CA VAL A 102 -5.20 8.94 10.80
C VAL A 102 -6.43 8.18 11.28
N LEU A 103 -7.46 8.16 10.45
CA LEU A 103 -8.73 7.53 10.78
C LEU A 103 -8.79 6.12 10.23
N HIS A 104 -9.30 5.20 11.04
CA HIS A 104 -9.64 3.86 10.57
C HIS A 104 -10.93 3.92 9.76
N VAL A 105 -10.91 3.42 8.53
CA VAL A 105 -12.06 3.39 7.62
C VAL A 105 -12.27 1.99 7.05
N GLY A 106 -13.50 1.71 6.62
CA GLY A 106 -13.84 0.42 6.06
C GLY A 106 -15.22 0.44 5.39
N PRO A 107 -15.75 -0.72 4.99
CA PRO A 107 -17.08 -0.80 4.40
C PRO A 107 -18.13 -0.16 5.32
N GLY A 108 -19.00 0.66 4.75
CA GLY A 108 -20.04 1.38 5.50
C GLY A 108 -19.58 2.67 6.20
N VAL A 109 -18.29 3.00 6.14
CA VAL A 109 -17.74 4.26 6.65
C VAL A 109 -17.38 5.15 5.48
N LEU A 110 -17.85 6.42 5.51
CA LEU A 110 -17.49 7.40 4.49
C LEU A 110 -16.01 7.76 4.58
N VAL A 111 -15.35 7.83 3.42
CA VAL A 111 -13.99 8.36 3.32
C VAL A 111 -14.05 9.87 3.53
N PRO A 112 -13.25 10.43 4.47
CA PRO A 112 -13.17 11.88 4.65
C PRO A 112 -12.80 12.59 3.34
N ARG A 113 -13.51 13.67 3.03
CA ARG A 113 -13.21 14.50 1.85
C ARG A 113 -12.36 15.70 2.24
N PRO A 114 -11.49 16.18 1.34
CA PRO A 114 -10.68 17.39 1.58
C PRO A 114 -11.51 18.60 1.97
N GLU A 115 -12.71 18.76 1.42
CA GLU A 115 -13.64 19.86 1.74
C GLU A 115 -14.06 19.85 3.21
N THR A 116 -14.20 18.65 3.80
CA THR A 116 -14.53 18.50 5.22
C THR A 116 -13.36 18.96 6.10
N GLU A 117 -12.13 18.74 5.69
CA GLU A 117 -10.95 19.26 6.39
C GLU A 117 -10.94 20.78 6.42
N VAL A 118 -11.28 21.45 5.33
CA VAL A 118 -11.37 22.90 5.23
C VAL A 118 -12.43 23.45 6.21
N VAL A 119 -13.59 22.81 6.28
CA VAL A 119 -14.66 23.21 7.22
C VAL A 119 -14.19 23.02 8.66
N ALA A 120 -13.55 21.91 8.98
CA ALA A 120 -13.01 21.65 10.32
C ALA A 120 -11.94 22.66 10.71
N ASP A 121 -11.04 23.02 9.81
CA ASP A 121 -10.00 24.05 10.04
C ASP A 121 -10.62 25.41 10.33
N SER A 122 -11.63 25.80 9.57
CA SER A 122 -12.35 27.07 9.77
C SER A 122 -13.03 27.12 11.13
N ALA A 123 -13.71 26.03 11.51
CA ALA A 123 -14.40 25.94 12.80
C ALA A 123 -13.41 25.99 13.98
N ILE A 124 -12.30 25.29 13.91
CA ILE A 124 -11.28 25.28 14.96
C ILE A 124 -10.62 26.64 15.08
N THR A 125 -10.30 27.30 13.96
CA THR A 125 -9.74 28.65 13.96
C THR A 125 -10.67 29.64 14.62
N TRP A 126 -11.96 29.54 14.33
CA TRP A 126 -12.97 30.40 14.95
C TRP A 126 -13.09 30.15 16.45
N LEU A 127 -13.13 28.90 16.89
CA LEU A 127 -13.17 28.53 18.31
C LEU A 127 -11.97 29.06 19.09
N ARG A 128 -10.75 28.89 18.53
CA ARG A 128 -9.51 29.39 19.14
C ARG A 128 -9.53 30.92 19.35
N ARG A 129 -10.17 31.67 18.44
CA ARG A 129 -10.34 33.12 18.59
C ARG A 129 -11.29 33.51 19.73
N LEU A 130 -12.26 32.64 20.02
CA LEU A 130 -13.18 32.86 21.15
C LEU A 130 -12.53 32.55 22.51
N GLU A 131 -11.57 31.62 22.53
CA GLU A 131 -10.87 31.22 23.75
C GLU A 131 -9.70 32.16 24.12
N THR A 132 -9.31 33.07 23.24
CA THR A 132 -8.34 34.12 23.54
C THR A 132 -9.08 35.43 23.86
N PRO A 133 -9.30 35.75 25.14
CA PRO A 133 -9.78 37.09 25.50
C PRO A 133 -8.67 38.08 25.15
N GLY A 134 -8.99 38.96 24.24
CA GLY A 134 -8.09 40.03 23.80
C GLY A 134 -7.68 40.99 24.91
#